data_43f9042c7f0d2c213bf4336c699e62d4
#
_entry.id   43f9042c7f0d2c213bf4336c699e62d4
#
_cell.length_a   1.000
_cell.length_b   1.000
_cell.length_c   1.000
_cell.angle_alpha   90.00
_cell.angle_beta   90.00
_cell.angle_gamma   90.00
#
_symmetry.space_group_name_H-M   'P 1'
#
loop_
_entity.id
_entity.type
_entity.pdbx_description
1 polymer ?
#
loop_
_entity_poly.entity_id
_entity_poly.type
_entity_poly.pdbx_seq_one_letter_code
_entity_poly.pdbx_strand_id
1 'polypeptide(L)'
;MTEKKEFQVNKNTPFWDASLTDQERIDWLLKEMTVEEKLGYLASSSPDLPRLGIPGVSVGGEAAHGVEGRNDQNGLGKPDVTTSFPQPIGMSASWDRS
;
A
#
# COMPACT_ATOMS: atom_id res chain seq x y z
N MET A 1 -4.32 -2.81 -26.42
CA MET A 1 -5.00 -2.26 -25.22
C MET A 1 -5.32 -3.43 -24.31
N THR A 2 -4.60 -3.55 -23.21
CA THR A 2 -4.99 -4.45 -22.15
C THR A 2 -6.14 -3.80 -21.38
N GLU A 3 -7.35 -4.34 -21.51
CA GLU A 3 -8.44 -3.99 -20.62
C GLU A 3 -7.97 -4.24 -19.18
N LYS A 4 -7.87 -3.19 -18.37
CA LYS A 4 -7.76 -3.35 -16.92
C LYS A 4 -9.04 -4.03 -16.48
N LYS A 5 -8.96 -5.33 -16.23
CA LYS A 5 -10.04 -6.07 -15.59
C LYS A 5 -10.29 -5.36 -14.27
N GLU A 6 -11.44 -4.70 -14.18
CA GLU A 6 -11.84 -4.01 -12.95
C GLU A 6 -11.91 -5.04 -11.82
N PHE A 7 -11.16 -4.82 -10.74
CA PHE A 7 -11.10 -5.76 -9.64
C PHE A 7 -12.47 -5.80 -8.93
N GLN A 8 -13.04 -6.99 -8.81
CA GLN A 8 -14.33 -7.19 -8.14
C GLN A 8 -14.12 -7.36 -6.64
N VAL A 9 -14.46 -6.32 -5.87
CA VAL A 9 -14.45 -6.38 -4.40
C VAL A 9 -15.65 -7.17 -3.92
N ASN A 10 -15.43 -8.21 -3.11
CA ASN A 10 -16.50 -8.95 -2.46
C ASN A 10 -16.68 -8.46 -1.02
N LYS A 11 -17.65 -7.60 -0.80
CA LYS A 11 -17.96 -7.04 0.52
C LYS A 11 -18.81 -7.97 1.41
N ASN A 12 -19.17 -9.15 0.93
CA ASN A 12 -20.00 -10.10 1.69
C ASN A 12 -19.17 -11.07 2.57
N THR A 13 -17.87 -10.82 2.70
CA THR A 13 -16.99 -11.60 3.57
C THR A 13 -16.88 -10.98 4.96
N PRO A 14 -16.58 -11.77 6.02
CA PRO A 14 -16.36 -11.24 7.36
C PRO A 14 -15.28 -10.16 7.44
N PHE A 15 -14.33 -10.15 6.52
CA PHE A 15 -13.30 -9.09 6.45
C PHE A 15 -13.91 -7.69 6.30
N TRP A 16 -15.03 -7.55 5.59
CA TRP A 16 -15.71 -6.27 5.37
C TRP A 16 -16.84 -5.99 6.37
N ASP A 17 -17.10 -6.90 7.29
CA ASP A 17 -18.17 -6.76 8.27
C ASP A 17 -17.75 -5.82 9.41
N ALA A 18 -18.27 -4.61 9.40
CA ALA A 18 -17.98 -3.59 10.40
C ALA A 18 -18.56 -3.87 11.78
N SER A 19 -19.46 -4.86 11.93
CA SER A 19 -19.99 -5.30 13.22
C SER A 19 -19.01 -6.18 13.99
N LEU A 20 -18.03 -6.78 13.30
CA LEU A 20 -16.96 -7.56 13.89
C LEU A 20 -15.81 -6.67 14.36
N THR A 21 -15.11 -7.11 15.38
CA THR A 21 -13.87 -6.46 15.82
C THR A 21 -12.78 -6.62 14.76
N ASP A 22 -11.80 -5.74 14.76
CA ASP A 22 -10.64 -5.84 13.84
C ASP A 22 -9.92 -7.17 14.00
N GLN A 23 -9.80 -7.67 15.24
CA GLN A 23 -9.17 -8.96 15.51
C GLN A 23 -9.93 -10.12 14.86
N GLU A 24 -11.24 -10.15 14.97
CA GLU A 24 -12.07 -11.19 14.34
C GLU A 24 -11.96 -11.16 12.82
N ARG A 25 -11.92 -9.95 12.23
CA ARG A 25 -11.75 -9.76 10.79
C ARG A 25 -10.36 -10.24 10.31
N ILE A 26 -9.32 -9.92 11.07
CA ILE A 26 -7.94 -10.35 10.79
C ILE A 26 -7.81 -11.86 10.95
N ASP A 27 -8.35 -12.45 11.99
CA ASP A 27 -8.29 -13.90 12.25
C ASP A 27 -8.97 -14.69 11.13
N TRP A 28 -10.14 -14.20 10.66
CA TRP A 28 -10.79 -14.79 9.51
C TRP A 28 -9.91 -14.73 8.26
N LEU A 29 -9.33 -13.55 7.96
CA LEU A 29 -8.47 -13.36 6.80
C LEU A 29 -7.25 -14.29 6.85
N LEU A 30 -6.57 -14.34 7.98
CA LEU A 30 -5.39 -15.21 8.15
C LEU A 30 -5.71 -16.69 8.02
N LYS A 31 -6.91 -17.11 8.42
CA LYS A 31 -7.38 -18.48 8.26
C LYS A 31 -7.63 -18.83 6.79
N GLU A 32 -8.20 -17.89 6.04
CA GLU A 32 -8.56 -18.13 4.63
C GLU A 32 -7.38 -17.98 3.66
N MET A 33 -6.36 -17.22 4.02
CA MET A 33 -5.18 -17.01 3.18
C MET A 33 -4.32 -18.27 3.08
N THR A 34 -3.85 -18.56 1.87
CA THR A 34 -2.81 -19.57 1.64
C THR A 34 -1.45 -19.08 2.12
N VAL A 35 -0.49 -19.99 2.23
CA VAL A 35 0.90 -19.64 2.60
C VAL A 35 1.52 -18.68 1.57
N GLU A 36 1.30 -18.94 0.30
CA GLU A 36 1.78 -18.11 -0.81
C GLU A 36 1.21 -16.70 -0.74
N GLU A 37 -0.09 -16.58 -0.47
CA GLU A 37 -0.75 -15.28 -0.29
C GLU A 37 -0.17 -14.52 0.91
N LYS A 38 0.08 -15.19 2.03
CA LYS A 38 0.71 -14.60 3.21
C LYS A 38 2.13 -14.12 2.93
N LEU A 39 2.93 -14.89 2.19
CA LEU A 39 4.28 -14.50 1.80
C LEU A 39 4.26 -13.25 0.90
N GLY A 40 3.28 -13.12 0.02
CA GLY A 40 3.10 -11.92 -0.81
C GLY A 40 2.87 -10.64 0.00
N TYR A 41 2.30 -10.75 1.20
CA TYR A 41 2.05 -9.61 2.08
C TYR A 41 3.27 -9.14 2.88
N LEU A 42 4.38 -9.85 2.81
CA LEU A 42 5.64 -9.45 3.46
C LEU A 42 6.42 -8.40 2.64
N ALA A 43 5.99 -8.10 1.42
CA ALA A 43 6.58 -7.07 0.58
C ALA A 43 5.99 -5.68 0.88
N SER A 44 6.58 -4.64 0.30
CA SER A 44 6.13 -3.25 0.46
C SER A 44 4.77 -2.95 -0.19
N SER A 45 4.31 -3.81 -1.08
CA SER A 45 2.97 -3.77 -1.66
C SER A 45 2.31 -5.12 -1.50
N SER A 46 1.06 -5.13 -1.08
CA SER A 46 0.27 -6.36 -0.99
C SER A 46 -0.41 -6.65 -2.32
N PRO A 47 -0.38 -7.91 -2.80
CA PRO A 47 -1.07 -8.29 -4.03
C PRO A 47 -2.59 -8.29 -3.83
N ASP A 48 -3.31 -8.25 -4.96
CA ASP A 48 -4.73 -8.57 -4.95
C ASP A 48 -4.97 -10.01 -4.47
N LEU A 49 -6.05 -10.21 -3.73
CA LEU A 49 -6.56 -11.53 -3.36
C LEU A 49 -7.91 -11.77 -4.06
N PRO A 50 -7.91 -12.14 -5.35
CA PRO A 50 -9.16 -12.25 -6.13
C PRO A 50 -10.12 -13.28 -5.55
N ARG A 51 -9.59 -14.37 -5.02
CA ARG A 51 -10.37 -15.44 -4.39
C ARG A 51 -11.17 -14.95 -3.18
N LEU A 52 -10.65 -13.98 -2.44
CA LEU A 52 -11.28 -13.41 -1.26
C LEU A 52 -11.96 -12.06 -1.56
N GLY A 53 -11.85 -11.56 -2.78
CA GLY A 53 -12.42 -10.28 -3.17
C GLY A 53 -11.78 -9.08 -2.48
N ILE A 54 -10.51 -9.19 -2.10
CA ILE A 54 -9.75 -8.13 -1.41
C ILE A 54 -8.72 -7.53 -2.37
N PRO A 55 -8.79 -6.23 -2.65
CA PRO A 55 -7.82 -5.56 -3.50
C PRO A 55 -6.47 -5.42 -2.80
N GLY A 56 -5.41 -5.44 -3.58
CA GLY A 56 -4.07 -5.13 -3.11
C GLY A 56 -3.92 -3.67 -2.71
N VAL A 57 -2.99 -3.42 -1.82
CA VAL A 57 -2.65 -2.07 -1.36
C VAL A 57 -1.16 -1.85 -1.54
N SER A 58 -0.81 -0.72 -2.13
CA SER A 58 0.57 -0.27 -2.19
C SER A 58 0.74 0.89 -1.22
N VAL A 59 1.63 0.68 -0.26
CA VAL A 59 2.12 1.74 0.60
C VAL A 59 3.46 2.16 0.02
N GLY A 60 3.42 3.11 -0.89
CA GLY A 60 4.60 3.56 -1.58
C GLY A 60 4.79 5.04 -1.46
N GLY A 61 5.96 5.47 -1.83
CA GLY A 61 6.32 6.86 -1.87
C GLY A 61 7.48 7.19 -0.95
N GLU A 62 8.48 7.76 -1.54
CA GLU A 62 9.62 8.33 -0.86
C GLU A 62 9.47 9.84 -0.91
N ALA A 63 9.42 10.48 0.22
CA ALA A 63 9.22 11.92 0.31
C ALA A 63 10.10 12.60 1.37
N ALA A 64 11.19 11.96 1.78
CA ALA A 64 12.08 12.48 2.81
C ALA A 64 12.64 13.88 2.48
N HIS A 65 12.86 14.19 1.21
CA HIS A 65 13.33 15.48 0.73
C HIS A 65 12.51 16.02 -0.46
N GLY A 66 11.27 15.62 -0.56
CA GLY A 66 10.34 15.90 -1.63
C GLY A 66 9.80 14.62 -2.23
N VAL A 67 8.65 14.70 -2.88
CA VAL A 67 8.01 13.52 -3.48
C VAL A 67 8.86 12.98 -4.61
N GLU A 68 9.31 11.74 -4.51
CA GLU A 68 9.95 11.02 -5.60
C GLU A 68 8.91 10.35 -6.50
N GLY A 69 8.86 10.75 -7.77
CA GLY A 69 8.06 10.08 -8.78
C GLY A 69 8.77 8.84 -9.31
N ARG A 70 8.55 7.69 -8.68
CA ARG A 70 8.99 6.39 -9.22
C ARG A 70 7.84 5.72 -9.95
N ASN A 71 8.04 5.43 -11.22
CA ASN A 71 7.00 4.98 -12.14
C ASN A 71 6.26 3.71 -11.74
N ASP A 72 6.86 2.87 -10.94
CA ASP A 72 6.40 1.52 -10.64
C ASP A 72 5.98 1.31 -9.18
N GLN A 73 6.34 2.23 -8.29
CA GLN A 73 6.10 2.07 -6.85
C GLN A 73 5.02 2.98 -6.27
N ASN A 74 4.76 4.10 -6.92
CA ASN A 74 3.86 5.13 -6.36
C ASN A 74 2.53 5.24 -7.10
N GLY A 75 2.32 4.44 -8.13
CA GLY A 75 1.12 4.54 -8.98
C GLY A 75 1.00 5.85 -9.76
N LEU A 76 1.99 6.72 -9.69
CA LEU A 76 1.99 8.02 -10.36
C LEU A 76 2.32 7.94 -11.85
N GLY A 77 2.81 6.79 -12.33
CA GLY A 77 3.03 6.47 -13.74
C GLY A 77 4.02 7.35 -14.50
N LYS A 78 4.30 8.54 -13.99
CA LYS A 78 5.27 9.50 -14.55
C LYS A 78 5.93 10.28 -13.40
N PRO A 79 7.20 10.64 -13.52
CA PRO A 79 7.81 11.57 -12.57
C PRO A 79 7.12 12.93 -12.70
N ASP A 80 6.51 13.37 -11.62
CA ASP A 80 5.95 14.70 -11.52
C ASP A 80 7.03 15.73 -11.14
N VAL A 81 6.80 16.96 -11.54
CA VAL A 81 7.62 18.08 -11.06
C VAL A 81 7.22 18.37 -9.63
N THR A 82 8.12 18.11 -8.69
CA THR A 82 7.89 18.30 -7.26
C THR A 82 8.94 19.22 -6.66
N THR A 83 8.63 19.81 -5.52
CA THR A 83 9.58 20.61 -4.78
C THR A 83 10.60 19.69 -4.09
N SER A 84 11.88 19.95 -4.31
CA SER A 84 12.97 19.27 -3.62
C SER A 84 13.43 20.06 -2.41
N PHE A 85 13.60 19.37 -1.30
CA PHE A 85 14.13 19.92 -0.06
C PHE A 85 15.49 19.30 0.27
N PRO A 86 16.32 19.94 1.12
CA PRO A 86 17.53 19.30 1.65
C PRO A 86 17.16 18.01 2.39
N GLN A 87 18.07 17.05 2.41
CA GLN A 87 17.87 15.82 3.17
C GLN A 87 17.76 16.08 4.68
N PRO A 88 16.96 15.32 5.42
CA PRO A 88 16.75 15.52 6.85
C PRO A 88 18.04 15.52 7.67
N ILE A 89 19.02 14.71 7.29
CA ILE A 89 20.32 14.65 7.97
C ILE A 89 21.09 15.99 7.88
N GLY A 90 21.05 16.64 6.73
CA GLY A 90 21.66 17.97 6.55
C GLY A 90 20.89 19.05 7.29
N MET A 91 19.56 19.01 7.22
CA MET A 91 18.70 19.97 7.93
C MET A 91 18.84 19.85 9.45
N SER A 92 18.90 18.65 10.00
CA SER A 92 19.07 18.43 11.43
C SER A 92 20.44 18.89 11.94
N ALA A 93 21.48 18.81 11.12
CA ALA A 93 22.83 19.29 11.45
C ALA A 93 22.94 20.81 11.55
N SER A 94 21.97 21.56 11.02
CA SER A 94 21.96 23.04 11.10
C SER A 94 21.61 23.57 12.50
N TRP A 95 20.98 22.75 13.36
CA TRP A 95 20.46 23.14 14.69
C TRP A 95 19.46 24.31 14.65
N ASP A 96 18.94 24.62 13.48
CA ASP A 96 17.93 25.66 13.29
C ASP A 96 16.54 25.13 13.69
N ARG A 97 15.89 25.85 14.59
CA ARG A 97 14.55 25.51 15.10
C ARG A 97 13.44 26.39 14.50
N SER A 98 13.80 27.31 13.64
CA SER A 98 12.83 28.25 13.01
C SER A 98 12.00 27.60 11.88
#